data_4ebad6310871a7b5ca48c8f7ef3f93cc
#
_entry.id   4ebad6310871a7b5ca48c8f7ef3f93cc
#
_cell.length_a   1.000
_cell.length_b   1.000
_cell.length_c   1.000
_cell.angle_alpha   90.00
_cell.angle_beta   90.00
_cell.angle_gamma   90.00
#
_symmetry.space_group_name_H-M   'P 1'
#
loop_
_entity.id
_entity.type
_entity.pdbx_description
1 polymer ?
#
loop_
_entity_poly.entity_id
_entity_poly.type
_entity_poly.pdbx_seq_one_letter_code
_entity_poly.pdbx_strand_id
1 'polypeptide(L)'
;MTLVQELIGDQSLAVWIVLGTIGFLLTWGGANIVESTTSKISDHFGVSQAIQGGLIVAAATSFPELAIIIISVLVLGDFGVGAGALIGTAVFNILVIPSAVTITSGDTTTTQGIVYRDAIFYTVAVLGLFGVIALGVLGTDGQQRAQITPQMGVGLLVLYGVYVVLLVGGKSGTSDQKRTESTNVPKQVGLFAAGLLIVLVGVESMVGMTVQISDALSAPPFLISVTVLSAMSSFPDLLVGVKMGEAGDQRAAVANVFGTNTFNLVAALPIGVILAGGVSIGFLTSVPLL
;
A
#
# COMPACT_ATOMS: atom_id res chain seq x y z
N MET A 1 7.40 20.41 4.73
CA MET A 1 8.27 20.44 3.52
C MET A 1 8.97 19.09 3.43
N THR A 2 9.07 18.50 2.23
CA THR A 2 9.84 17.26 2.03
C THR A 2 11.35 17.56 2.11
N LEU A 3 12.19 16.56 2.44
CA LEU A 3 13.65 16.74 2.45
C LEU A 3 14.17 17.13 1.05
N VAL A 4 13.57 16.58 0.00
CA VAL A 4 13.88 16.97 -1.38
C VAL A 4 13.57 18.46 -1.62
N GLN A 5 12.44 18.96 -1.10
CA GLN A 5 12.06 20.37 -1.21
C GLN A 5 13.02 21.30 -0.47
N GLU A 6 13.54 20.88 0.68
CA GLU A 6 14.58 21.64 1.39
C GLU A 6 15.90 21.69 0.64
N LEU A 7 16.26 20.60 -0.06
CA LEU A 7 17.52 20.52 -0.79
C LEU A 7 17.53 21.31 -2.10
N ILE A 8 16.40 21.35 -2.83
CA ILE A 8 16.34 21.94 -4.18
C ILE A 8 15.66 23.30 -4.20
N GLY A 9 15.01 23.72 -3.10
CA GLY A 9 14.27 24.99 -3.00
C GLY A 9 13.03 25.06 -3.88
N ASP A 10 12.56 26.29 -4.13
CA ASP A 10 11.40 26.56 -4.99
C ASP A 10 11.77 26.33 -6.47
N GLN A 11 11.35 25.19 -7.00
CA GLN A 11 11.55 24.81 -8.39
C GLN A 11 10.24 24.89 -9.17
N SER A 12 10.36 24.99 -10.51
CA SER A 12 9.18 24.96 -11.37
C SER A 12 8.44 23.61 -11.29
N LEU A 13 7.14 23.61 -11.55
CA LEU A 13 6.32 22.39 -11.62
C LEU A 13 6.93 21.33 -12.56
N ALA A 14 7.53 21.76 -13.66
CA ALA A 14 8.19 20.84 -14.60
C ALA A 14 9.34 20.06 -13.96
N VAL A 15 10.15 20.71 -13.10
CA VAL A 15 11.22 20.03 -12.35
C VAL A 15 10.62 19.00 -11.39
N TRP A 16 9.55 19.35 -10.69
CA TRP A 16 8.87 18.42 -9.78
C TRP A 16 8.24 17.22 -10.48
N ILE A 17 7.68 17.41 -11.69
CA ILE A 17 7.18 16.29 -12.51
C ILE A 17 8.33 15.36 -12.90
N VAL A 18 9.49 15.91 -13.29
CA VAL A 18 10.67 15.08 -13.61
C VAL A 18 11.16 14.33 -12.37
N LEU A 19 11.29 15.01 -11.23
CA LEU A 19 11.71 14.38 -9.98
C LEU A 19 10.73 13.30 -9.50
N GLY A 20 9.43 13.54 -9.57
CA GLY A 20 8.40 12.56 -9.24
C GLY A 20 8.44 11.35 -10.18
N THR A 21 8.70 11.56 -11.48
CA THR A 21 8.88 10.49 -12.47
C THR A 21 10.13 9.66 -12.14
N ILE A 22 11.25 10.30 -11.80
CA ILE A 22 12.46 9.61 -11.33
C ILE A 22 12.15 8.87 -10.02
N GLY A 23 11.44 9.51 -9.09
CA GLY A 23 10.98 8.91 -7.85
C GLY A 23 10.14 7.66 -8.06
N PHE A 24 9.24 7.67 -9.03
CA PHE A 24 8.47 6.51 -9.44
C PHE A 24 9.38 5.35 -9.92
N LEU A 25 10.34 5.63 -10.79
CA LEU A 25 11.28 4.63 -11.30
C LEU A 25 12.16 4.06 -10.17
N LEU A 26 12.61 4.91 -9.25
CA LEU A 26 13.34 4.49 -8.05
C LEU A 26 12.47 3.61 -7.13
N THR A 27 11.24 4.03 -6.87
CA THR A 27 10.30 3.25 -6.05
C THR A 27 10.04 1.88 -6.65
N TRP A 28 9.79 1.81 -7.95
CA TRP A 28 9.62 0.55 -8.66
C TRP A 28 10.88 -0.33 -8.61
N GLY A 29 12.04 0.22 -8.90
CA GLY A 29 13.31 -0.52 -8.82
C GLY A 29 13.62 -1.02 -7.41
N GLY A 30 13.42 -0.17 -6.40
CA GLY A 30 13.59 -0.49 -4.99
C GLY A 30 12.61 -1.57 -4.51
N ALA A 31 11.33 -1.48 -4.89
CA ALA A 31 10.31 -2.47 -4.55
C ALA A 31 10.66 -3.86 -5.14
N ASN A 32 11.12 -3.94 -6.40
CA ASN A 32 11.57 -5.19 -7.00
C ASN A 32 12.78 -5.80 -6.24
N ILE A 33 13.70 -4.97 -5.73
CA ILE A 33 14.83 -5.44 -4.91
C ILE A 33 14.30 -5.98 -3.57
N VAL A 34 13.40 -5.26 -2.91
CA VAL A 34 12.78 -5.66 -1.64
C VAL A 34 12.05 -7.00 -1.80
N GLU A 35 11.19 -7.13 -2.81
CA GLU A 35 10.45 -8.36 -3.12
C GLU A 35 11.39 -9.55 -3.37
N SER A 36 12.36 -9.39 -4.29
CA SER A 36 13.31 -10.45 -4.66
C SER A 36 14.17 -10.90 -3.48
N THR A 37 14.65 -9.96 -2.66
CA THR A 37 15.48 -10.29 -1.49
C THR A 37 14.66 -10.93 -0.38
N THR A 38 13.43 -10.45 -0.15
CA THR A 38 12.49 -11.02 0.82
C THR A 38 12.15 -12.46 0.46
N SER A 39 11.87 -12.75 -0.80
CA SER A 39 11.62 -14.11 -1.28
C SER A 39 12.81 -15.02 -1.03
N LYS A 40 14.01 -14.63 -1.42
CA LYS A 40 15.24 -15.43 -1.20
C LYS A 40 15.56 -15.68 0.27
N ILE A 41 15.32 -14.70 1.14
CA ILE A 41 15.49 -14.84 2.58
C ILE A 41 14.47 -15.84 3.13
N SER A 42 13.20 -15.72 2.72
CA SER A 42 12.12 -16.62 3.13
C SER A 42 12.37 -18.06 2.70
N ASP A 43 12.84 -18.27 1.45
CA ASP A 43 13.23 -19.59 0.93
C ASP A 43 14.36 -20.22 1.76
N HIS A 44 15.38 -19.43 2.13
CA HIS A 44 16.50 -19.91 2.94
C HIS A 44 16.04 -20.40 4.32
N PHE A 45 15.09 -19.70 4.94
CA PHE A 45 14.53 -20.09 6.24
C PHE A 45 13.43 -21.15 6.15
N GLY A 46 13.09 -21.61 4.95
CA GLY A 46 12.07 -22.64 4.74
C GLY A 46 10.67 -22.19 5.13
N VAL A 47 10.36 -20.90 4.95
CA VAL A 47 9.03 -20.35 5.18
C VAL A 47 8.05 -20.97 4.16
N SER A 48 6.88 -21.43 4.62
CA SER A 48 5.90 -22.01 3.71
C SER A 48 5.44 -21.03 2.63
N GLN A 49 5.17 -21.52 1.40
CA GLN A 49 4.74 -20.67 0.29
C GLN A 49 3.49 -19.83 0.61
N ALA A 50 2.58 -20.35 1.45
CA ALA A 50 1.39 -19.64 1.87
C ALA A 50 1.72 -18.40 2.74
N ILE A 51 2.69 -18.53 3.66
CA ILE A 51 3.15 -17.43 4.51
C ILE A 51 4.02 -16.48 3.69
N GLN A 52 4.91 -17.02 2.86
CA GLN A 52 5.80 -16.24 2.01
C GLN A 52 5.00 -15.35 1.05
N GLY A 53 4.11 -15.91 0.24
CA GLY A 53 3.34 -15.15 -0.74
C GLY A 53 2.23 -14.29 -0.12
N GLY A 54 1.46 -14.87 0.80
CA GLY A 54 0.28 -14.19 1.36
C GLY A 54 0.57 -13.14 2.43
N LEU A 55 1.74 -13.16 3.05
CA LEU A 55 2.07 -12.23 4.14
C LEU A 55 3.37 -11.45 3.87
N ILE A 56 4.48 -12.18 3.68
CA ILE A 56 5.80 -11.56 3.66
C ILE A 56 6.01 -10.79 2.36
N VAL A 57 5.69 -11.40 1.22
CA VAL A 57 5.80 -10.75 -0.09
C VAL A 57 4.76 -9.64 -0.21
N ALA A 58 3.51 -9.87 0.21
CA ALA A 58 2.47 -8.84 0.20
C ALA A 58 2.86 -7.60 1.03
N ALA A 59 3.43 -7.78 2.23
CA ALA A 59 3.94 -6.68 3.03
C ALA A 59 5.15 -5.98 2.37
N ALA A 60 6.02 -6.75 1.71
CA ALA A 60 7.19 -6.21 1.01
C ALA A 60 6.79 -5.39 -0.23
N THR A 61 5.80 -5.86 -1.02
CA THR A 61 5.29 -5.12 -2.18
C THR A 61 4.50 -3.88 -1.78
N SER A 62 3.80 -3.90 -0.63
CA SER A 62 3.08 -2.76 -0.08
C SER A 62 3.97 -1.79 0.73
N PHE A 63 5.29 -2.00 0.74
CA PHE A 63 6.20 -1.08 1.44
C PHE A 63 6.17 0.35 0.88
N PRO A 64 6.04 0.59 -0.43
CA PRO A 64 5.86 1.94 -0.97
C PRO A 64 4.66 2.65 -0.35
N GLU A 65 3.51 1.99 -0.23
CA GLU A 65 2.29 2.54 0.35
C GLU A 65 2.48 2.86 1.84
N LEU A 66 3.14 1.98 2.59
CA LEU A 66 3.51 2.23 3.98
C LEU A 66 4.47 3.43 4.08
N ALA A 67 5.45 3.53 3.18
CA ALA A 67 6.36 4.67 3.13
C ALA A 67 5.63 5.98 2.81
N ILE A 68 4.66 5.97 1.88
CA ILE A 68 3.83 7.13 1.54
C ILE A 68 3.12 7.67 2.79
N ILE A 69 2.41 6.82 3.54
CA ILE A 69 1.67 7.30 4.72
C ILE A 69 2.62 7.79 5.82
N ILE A 70 3.74 7.12 6.05
CA ILE A 70 4.73 7.53 7.03
C ILE A 70 5.35 8.88 6.67
N ILE A 71 5.80 9.06 5.42
CA ILE A 71 6.40 10.31 4.94
C ILE A 71 5.37 11.43 4.95
N SER A 72 4.13 11.16 4.52
CA SER A 72 3.05 12.15 4.54
C SER A 72 2.76 12.66 5.95
N VAL A 73 2.78 11.78 6.95
CA VAL A 73 2.52 12.16 8.34
C VAL A 73 3.73 12.82 9.00
N LEU A 74 4.91 12.17 8.93
CA LEU A 74 6.08 12.57 9.73
C LEU A 74 6.89 13.70 9.08
N VAL A 75 6.95 13.73 7.74
CA VAL A 75 7.77 14.71 7.01
C VAL A 75 6.90 15.88 6.52
N LEU A 76 5.76 15.57 5.89
CA LEU A 76 4.87 16.59 5.34
C LEU A 76 3.92 17.18 6.38
N GLY A 77 3.55 16.41 7.42
CA GLY A 77 2.55 16.81 8.42
C GLY A 77 1.12 16.76 7.88
N ASP A 78 0.88 16.06 6.77
CA ASP A 78 -0.43 15.95 6.11
C ASP A 78 -0.84 14.47 5.95
N PHE A 79 -1.67 14.00 6.89
CA PHE A 79 -2.26 12.66 6.83
C PHE A 79 -3.13 12.47 5.57
N GLY A 80 -3.77 13.56 5.06
CA GLY A 80 -4.67 13.49 3.91
C GLY A 80 -3.98 13.00 2.64
N VAL A 81 -2.72 13.40 2.42
CA VAL A 81 -1.91 12.94 1.27
C VAL A 81 -1.71 11.42 1.32
N GLY A 82 -1.28 10.90 2.47
CA GLY A 82 -1.06 9.47 2.65
C GLY A 82 -2.35 8.66 2.58
N ALA A 83 -3.40 9.10 3.28
CA ALA A 83 -4.71 8.46 3.27
C ALA A 83 -5.31 8.45 1.86
N GLY A 84 -5.20 9.57 1.12
CA GLY A 84 -5.64 9.67 -0.26
C GLY A 84 -4.96 8.63 -1.15
N ALA A 85 -3.64 8.51 -1.05
CA ALA A 85 -2.88 7.52 -1.80
C ALA A 85 -3.34 6.08 -1.49
N LEU A 86 -3.47 5.71 -0.21
CA LEU A 86 -3.89 4.36 0.19
C LEU A 86 -5.31 4.02 -0.26
N ILE A 87 -6.25 4.97 -0.15
CA ILE A 87 -7.63 4.80 -0.64
C ILE A 87 -7.63 4.67 -2.16
N GLY A 88 -6.90 5.54 -2.86
CA GLY A 88 -6.78 5.48 -4.31
C GLY A 88 -6.15 4.17 -4.79
N THR A 89 -5.09 3.68 -4.12
CA THR A 89 -4.48 2.37 -4.37
C THR A 89 -5.50 1.25 -4.20
N ALA A 90 -6.33 1.27 -3.14
CA ALA A 90 -7.36 0.26 -2.95
C ALA A 90 -8.38 0.23 -4.09
N VAL A 91 -8.78 1.40 -4.59
CA VAL A 91 -9.68 1.53 -5.75
C VAL A 91 -9.00 1.06 -7.03
N PHE A 92 -7.76 1.51 -7.28
CA PHE A 92 -6.97 1.12 -8.45
C PHE A 92 -6.77 -0.40 -8.51
N ASN A 93 -6.36 -1.00 -7.39
CA ASN A 93 -6.09 -2.43 -7.29
C ASN A 93 -7.35 -3.28 -7.55
N ILE A 94 -8.52 -2.87 -7.07
CA ILE A 94 -9.78 -3.61 -7.29
C ILE A 94 -10.31 -3.45 -8.71
N LEU A 95 -10.15 -2.28 -9.32
CA LEU A 95 -10.73 -1.98 -10.62
C LEU A 95 -9.77 -2.28 -11.77
N VAL A 96 -8.51 -1.84 -11.67
CA VAL A 96 -7.57 -1.86 -12.79
C VAL A 96 -6.86 -3.21 -12.90
N ILE A 97 -6.35 -3.75 -11.79
CA ILE A 97 -5.52 -4.96 -11.85
C ILE A 97 -6.31 -6.19 -12.33
N PRO A 98 -7.48 -6.55 -11.77
CA PRO A 98 -8.26 -7.68 -12.26
C PRO A 98 -8.73 -7.49 -13.71
N SER A 99 -9.07 -6.26 -14.10
CA SER A 99 -9.45 -5.95 -15.48
C SER A 99 -8.30 -6.18 -16.45
N ALA A 100 -7.10 -5.70 -16.12
CA ALA A 100 -5.90 -5.89 -16.92
C ALA A 100 -5.54 -7.38 -17.02
N VAL A 101 -5.57 -8.11 -15.91
CA VAL A 101 -5.31 -9.55 -15.88
C VAL A 101 -6.30 -10.30 -16.80
N THR A 102 -7.58 -9.95 -16.74
CA THR A 102 -8.60 -10.59 -17.59
C THR A 102 -8.39 -10.30 -19.07
N ILE A 103 -8.03 -9.08 -19.42
CA ILE A 103 -7.78 -8.67 -20.82
C ILE A 103 -6.54 -9.39 -21.38
N THR A 104 -5.48 -9.54 -20.59
CA THR A 104 -4.20 -10.11 -21.06
C THR A 104 -4.18 -11.66 -21.04
N SER A 105 -4.91 -12.28 -20.11
CA SER A 105 -4.83 -13.73 -19.86
C SER A 105 -6.06 -14.51 -20.34
N GLY A 106 -7.09 -13.85 -20.84
CA GLY A 106 -8.35 -14.47 -21.28
C GLY A 106 -9.23 -14.94 -20.11
N ASP A 107 -10.09 -15.96 -20.36
CA ASP A 107 -11.07 -16.42 -19.38
C ASP A 107 -10.45 -16.85 -18.06
N THR A 108 -10.84 -16.18 -16.98
CA THR A 108 -10.40 -16.48 -15.63
C THR A 108 -11.28 -17.58 -15.02
N THR A 109 -10.85 -18.83 -15.11
CA THR A 109 -11.46 -19.92 -14.33
C THR A 109 -10.97 -19.84 -12.88
N THR A 110 -11.63 -19.03 -12.06
CA THR A 110 -11.33 -18.91 -10.63
C THR A 110 -11.97 -20.06 -9.85
N THR A 111 -11.16 -20.93 -9.23
CA THR A 111 -11.68 -21.84 -8.20
C THR A 111 -11.99 -21.07 -6.92
N GLN A 112 -13.20 -21.20 -6.45
CA GLN A 112 -13.86 -20.36 -5.44
C GLN A 112 -13.18 -20.25 -4.07
N GLY A 113 -12.33 -21.20 -3.66
CA GLY A 113 -11.95 -21.30 -2.24
C GLY A 113 -10.96 -20.24 -1.70
N ILE A 114 -9.87 -19.95 -2.42
CA ILE A 114 -8.80 -19.04 -1.92
C ILE A 114 -9.21 -17.58 -2.07
N VAL A 115 -9.78 -17.23 -3.19
CA VAL A 115 -10.29 -15.87 -3.46
C VAL A 115 -11.40 -15.48 -2.48
N TYR A 116 -12.26 -16.43 -2.06
CA TYR A 116 -13.33 -16.17 -1.10
C TYR A 116 -12.80 -15.74 0.26
N ARG A 117 -11.76 -16.39 0.78
CA ARG A 117 -11.17 -16.05 2.07
C ARG A 117 -10.64 -14.62 2.06
N ASP A 118 -9.82 -14.28 1.07
CA ASP A 118 -9.14 -12.99 1.03
C ASP A 118 -10.13 -11.86 0.69
N ALA A 119 -11.14 -12.13 -0.14
CA ALA A 119 -12.25 -11.19 -0.40
C ALA A 119 -13.11 -10.95 0.85
N ILE A 120 -13.39 -11.98 1.67
CA ILE A 120 -14.11 -11.81 2.94
C ILE A 120 -13.31 -10.93 3.90
N PHE A 121 -11.99 -11.19 4.05
CA PHE A 121 -11.15 -10.38 4.92
C PHE A 121 -11.05 -8.94 4.45
N TYR A 122 -10.90 -8.72 3.15
CA TYR A 122 -10.95 -7.37 2.59
C TYR A 122 -12.29 -6.69 2.90
N THR A 123 -13.40 -7.40 2.74
CA THR A 123 -14.73 -6.86 3.09
C THR A 123 -14.81 -6.50 4.58
N VAL A 124 -14.30 -7.37 5.45
CA VAL A 124 -14.24 -7.10 6.90
C VAL A 124 -13.32 -5.91 7.20
N ALA A 125 -12.19 -5.75 6.49
CA ALA A 125 -11.31 -4.61 6.62
C ALA A 125 -12.02 -3.29 6.25
N VAL A 126 -12.74 -3.30 5.13
CA VAL A 126 -13.55 -2.14 4.68
C VAL A 126 -14.62 -1.80 5.70
N LEU A 127 -15.39 -2.80 6.17
CA LEU A 127 -16.43 -2.60 7.19
C LEU A 127 -15.83 -2.12 8.52
N GLY A 128 -14.67 -2.64 8.90
CA GLY A 128 -13.91 -2.20 10.08
C GLY A 128 -13.51 -0.72 9.99
N LEU A 129 -12.99 -0.30 8.84
CA LEU A 129 -12.65 1.10 8.58
C LEU A 129 -13.89 2.00 8.64
N PHE A 130 -14.99 1.61 7.97
CA PHE A 130 -16.26 2.36 8.06
C PHE A 130 -16.81 2.40 9.49
N GLY A 131 -16.69 1.30 10.25
CA GLY A 131 -17.07 1.25 11.67
C GLY A 131 -16.27 2.25 12.51
N VAL A 132 -14.97 2.35 12.31
CA VAL A 132 -14.10 3.33 12.99
C VAL A 132 -14.49 4.77 12.62
N ILE A 133 -14.75 5.04 11.34
CA ILE A 133 -15.21 6.37 10.90
C ILE A 133 -16.58 6.70 11.54
N ALA A 134 -17.52 5.75 11.54
CA ALA A 134 -18.83 5.95 12.16
C ALA A 134 -18.74 6.24 13.66
N LEU A 135 -17.90 5.47 14.39
CA LEU A 135 -17.62 5.74 15.80
C LEU A 135 -16.98 7.11 16.02
N GLY A 136 -16.06 7.51 15.12
CA GLY A 136 -15.44 8.83 15.14
C GLY A 136 -16.45 9.96 14.95
N VAL A 137 -17.48 9.78 14.12
CA VAL A 137 -18.58 10.76 13.96
C VAL A 137 -19.46 10.83 15.20
N LEU A 138 -19.83 9.67 15.77
CA LEU A 138 -20.69 9.60 16.97
C LEU A 138 -20.01 10.26 18.19
N GLY A 139 -18.68 10.23 18.26
CA GLY A 139 -17.92 10.85 19.34
C GLY A 139 -17.79 12.39 19.26
N THR A 140 -18.33 13.06 18.23
CA THR A 140 -18.12 14.50 17.99
C THR A 140 -19.37 15.37 18.15
N ASP A 141 -20.38 14.94 18.92
CA ASP A 141 -21.57 15.72 19.29
C ASP A 141 -22.19 16.52 18.12
N GLY A 142 -22.36 15.89 16.97
CA GLY A 142 -23.02 16.50 15.80
C GLY A 142 -22.13 17.43 14.95
N GLN A 143 -20.83 17.54 15.23
CA GLN A 143 -19.90 18.17 14.30
C GLN A 143 -19.77 17.27 13.04
N GLN A 144 -19.82 17.85 11.85
CA GLN A 144 -19.68 17.14 10.57
C GLN A 144 -18.21 16.68 10.35
N ARG A 145 -17.63 16.04 11.36
CA ARG A 145 -16.24 15.56 11.37
C ARG A 145 -16.18 14.23 12.09
N ALA A 146 -15.38 13.30 11.59
CA ALA A 146 -15.02 12.10 12.33
C ALA A 146 -13.68 12.32 13.01
N GLN A 147 -13.60 12.04 14.32
CA GLN A 147 -12.32 11.98 15.03
C GLN A 147 -11.88 10.53 15.15
N ILE A 148 -10.82 10.18 14.47
CA ILE A 148 -10.22 8.86 14.55
C ILE A 148 -9.04 8.92 15.51
N THR A 149 -9.16 8.25 16.64
CA THR A 149 -8.14 8.27 17.70
C THR A 149 -7.06 7.20 17.44
N PRO A 150 -5.86 7.32 18.03
CA PRO A 150 -4.83 6.28 17.96
C PRO A 150 -5.33 4.91 18.44
N GLN A 151 -6.21 4.88 19.45
CA GLN A 151 -6.80 3.62 19.98
C GLN A 151 -7.66 2.91 18.92
N MET A 152 -8.40 3.67 18.11
CA MET A 152 -9.15 3.13 16.97
C MET A 152 -8.20 2.56 15.91
N GLY A 153 -7.06 3.24 15.67
CA GLY A 153 -5.99 2.72 14.83
C GLY A 153 -5.42 1.40 15.35
N VAL A 154 -5.16 1.29 16.64
CA VAL A 154 -4.74 0.02 17.27
C VAL A 154 -5.79 -1.07 17.08
N GLY A 155 -7.07 -0.76 17.19
CA GLY A 155 -8.17 -1.71 16.93
C GLY A 155 -8.11 -2.30 15.51
N LEU A 156 -7.84 -1.46 14.49
CA LEU A 156 -7.66 -1.93 13.11
C LEU A 156 -6.38 -2.77 12.95
N LEU A 157 -5.27 -2.42 13.64
CA LEU A 157 -4.06 -3.25 13.64
C LEU A 157 -4.30 -4.61 14.29
N VAL A 158 -5.11 -4.69 15.33
CA VAL A 158 -5.52 -5.98 15.93
C VAL A 158 -6.31 -6.80 14.92
N LEU A 159 -7.21 -6.17 14.15
CA LEU A 159 -7.94 -6.84 13.07
C LEU A 159 -6.98 -7.41 12.00
N TYR A 160 -5.94 -6.66 11.62
CA TYR A 160 -4.89 -7.15 10.74
C TYR A 160 -4.13 -8.33 11.37
N GLY A 161 -3.80 -8.25 12.66
CA GLY A 161 -3.17 -9.35 13.40
C GLY A 161 -4.02 -10.63 13.37
N VAL A 162 -5.34 -10.53 13.54
CA VAL A 162 -6.27 -11.66 13.39
C VAL A 162 -6.21 -12.24 11.97
N TYR A 163 -6.21 -11.39 10.95
CA TYR A 163 -6.04 -11.83 9.55
C TYR A 163 -4.76 -12.65 9.37
N VAL A 164 -3.62 -12.14 9.87
CA VAL A 164 -2.32 -12.82 9.79
C VAL A 164 -2.37 -14.18 10.50
N VAL A 165 -2.93 -14.26 11.72
CA VAL A 165 -3.06 -15.52 12.49
C VAL A 165 -3.89 -16.53 11.73
N LEU A 166 -5.00 -16.13 11.13
CA LEU A 166 -5.87 -17.01 10.36
C LEU A 166 -5.22 -17.46 9.03
N LEU A 167 -4.41 -16.60 8.42
CA LEU A 167 -3.65 -16.93 7.22
C LEU A 167 -2.57 -17.97 7.51
N VAL A 168 -1.84 -17.81 8.61
CA VAL A 168 -0.78 -18.72 9.05
C VAL A 168 -1.36 -20.02 9.62
N GLY A 169 -2.47 -19.95 10.36
CA GLY A 169 -3.14 -21.11 10.97
C GLY A 169 -3.94 -21.98 9.99
N GLY A 170 -4.25 -21.46 8.79
CA GLY A 170 -4.82 -22.27 7.71
C GLY A 170 -3.82 -23.35 7.33
N LYS A 171 -4.29 -24.64 7.23
CA LYS A 171 -3.43 -25.78 6.89
C LYS A 171 -2.63 -25.50 5.62
N SER A 172 -1.41 -25.06 5.81
CA SER A 172 -0.40 -25.00 4.75
C SER A 172 -0.17 -26.44 4.30
N GLY A 173 -0.59 -26.76 3.08
CA GLY A 173 -0.13 -27.98 2.45
C GLY A 173 1.39 -28.01 2.59
N THR A 174 1.92 -29.10 3.12
CA THR A 174 3.35 -29.39 3.13
C THR A 174 3.79 -29.53 1.69
N SER A 175 4.08 -28.41 1.03
CA SER A 175 4.87 -28.46 -0.18
C SER A 175 6.32 -28.71 0.26
N ASP A 176 6.89 -29.81 -0.18
CA ASP A 176 8.32 -30.09 -0.13
C ASP A 176 9.07 -28.94 -0.82
N GLN A 177 9.32 -27.88 -0.06
CA GLN A 177 10.11 -26.77 -0.55
C GLN A 177 11.57 -27.22 -0.50
N LYS A 178 12.14 -27.49 -1.66
CA LYS A 178 13.58 -27.68 -1.80
C LYS A 178 14.26 -26.45 -1.22
N ARG A 179 14.91 -26.61 -0.06
CA ARG A 179 15.86 -25.61 0.45
C ARG A 179 16.81 -25.27 -0.68
N THR A 180 16.77 -24.05 -1.15
CA THR A 180 17.74 -23.57 -2.13
C THR A 180 19.07 -23.43 -1.38
N GLU A 181 19.97 -24.37 -1.62
CA GLU A 181 21.32 -24.34 -1.05
C GLU A 181 22.03 -23.05 -1.51
N SER A 182 22.70 -22.38 -0.58
CA SER A 182 23.66 -21.30 -0.76
C SER A 182 23.14 -19.85 -0.94
N THR A 183 22.04 -19.45 -0.33
CA THR A 183 21.72 -18.02 -0.26
C THR A 183 22.67 -17.30 0.73
N ASN A 184 23.42 -16.34 0.24
CA ASN A 184 24.26 -15.47 1.09
C ASN A 184 23.33 -14.47 1.82
N VAL A 185 22.83 -14.85 3.01
CA VAL A 185 21.87 -14.08 3.80
C VAL A 185 22.35 -12.66 4.11
N PRO A 186 23.60 -12.42 4.56
CA PRO A 186 24.11 -11.07 4.79
C PRO A 186 24.02 -10.17 3.55
N LYS A 187 24.33 -10.71 2.36
CA LYS A 187 24.20 -9.97 1.10
C LYS A 187 22.74 -9.64 0.80
N GLN A 188 21.82 -10.58 1.00
CA GLN A 188 20.40 -10.32 0.76
C GLN A 188 19.83 -9.29 1.74
N VAL A 189 20.22 -9.33 3.01
CA VAL A 189 19.83 -8.32 4.01
C VAL A 189 20.38 -6.93 3.63
N GLY A 190 21.63 -6.85 3.16
CA GLY A 190 22.20 -5.59 2.67
C GLY A 190 21.45 -5.03 1.45
N LEU A 191 21.10 -5.90 0.48
CA LEU A 191 20.30 -5.50 -0.68
C LEU A 191 18.86 -5.11 -0.29
N PHE A 192 18.24 -5.81 0.66
CA PHE A 192 16.95 -5.48 1.20
C PHE A 192 16.96 -4.06 1.81
N ALA A 193 17.93 -3.77 2.67
CA ALA A 193 18.09 -2.44 3.27
C ALA A 193 18.32 -1.35 2.21
N ALA A 194 19.15 -1.63 1.20
CA ALA A 194 19.36 -0.71 0.08
C ALA A 194 18.07 -0.48 -0.72
N GLY A 195 17.30 -1.54 -0.99
CA GLY A 195 15.99 -1.45 -1.64
C GLY A 195 15.00 -0.57 -0.86
N LEU A 196 14.92 -0.74 0.46
CA LEU A 196 14.09 0.11 1.32
C LEU A 196 14.49 1.59 1.23
N LEU A 197 15.79 1.90 1.29
CA LEU A 197 16.28 3.27 1.18
C LEU A 197 15.93 3.89 -0.20
N ILE A 198 16.09 3.12 -1.27
CA ILE A 198 15.72 3.56 -2.63
C ILE A 198 14.21 3.86 -2.70
N VAL A 199 13.36 3.01 -2.12
CA VAL A 199 11.91 3.25 -2.05
C VAL A 199 11.61 4.53 -1.28
N LEU A 200 12.24 4.73 -0.12
CA LEU A 200 12.00 5.94 0.69
C LEU A 200 12.33 7.22 -0.08
N VAL A 201 13.47 7.27 -0.76
CA VAL A 201 13.86 8.42 -1.59
C VAL A 201 12.90 8.62 -2.76
N GLY A 202 12.50 7.53 -3.41
CA GLY A 202 11.56 7.58 -4.51
C GLY A 202 10.19 8.08 -4.09
N VAL A 203 9.65 7.53 -3.01
CA VAL A 203 8.35 7.93 -2.44
C VAL A 203 8.36 9.39 -2.02
N GLU A 204 9.42 9.87 -1.38
CA GLU A 204 9.53 11.27 -0.98
C GLU A 204 9.43 12.21 -2.18
N SER A 205 10.10 11.88 -3.29
CA SER A 205 10.03 12.64 -4.54
C SER A 205 8.63 12.63 -5.15
N MET A 206 7.92 11.48 -5.10
CA MET A 206 6.53 11.34 -5.58
C MET A 206 5.55 12.16 -4.71
N VAL A 207 5.71 12.13 -3.39
CA VAL A 207 4.90 12.91 -2.45
C VAL A 207 5.14 14.41 -2.67
N GLY A 208 6.40 14.83 -2.83
CA GLY A 208 6.73 16.22 -3.15
C GLY A 208 6.11 16.71 -4.46
N MET A 209 6.19 15.91 -5.53
CA MET A 209 5.52 16.20 -6.80
C MET A 209 4.00 16.35 -6.62
N THR A 210 3.39 15.47 -5.84
CA THR A 210 1.93 15.49 -5.58
C THR A 210 1.49 16.80 -4.96
N VAL A 211 2.24 17.31 -3.97
CA VAL A 211 1.98 18.61 -3.35
C VAL A 211 2.11 19.75 -4.37
N GLN A 212 3.16 19.75 -5.17
CA GLN A 212 3.37 20.80 -6.16
C GLN A 212 2.32 20.81 -7.28
N ILE A 213 1.83 19.63 -7.69
CA ILE A 213 0.69 19.55 -8.62
C ILE A 213 -0.57 20.11 -7.97
N SER A 214 -0.81 19.77 -6.69
CA SER A 214 -1.93 20.25 -5.91
C SER A 214 -1.95 21.78 -5.86
N ASP A 215 -0.82 22.38 -5.50
CA ASP A 215 -0.65 23.84 -5.43
C ASP A 215 -0.87 24.50 -6.80
N ALA A 216 -0.27 23.96 -7.85
CA ALA A 216 -0.39 24.48 -9.21
C ALA A 216 -1.83 24.43 -9.75
N LEU A 217 -2.59 23.38 -9.38
CA LEU A 217 -3.98 23.22 -9.80
C LEU A 217 -4.98 23.86 -8.81
N SER A 218 -4.50 24.41 -7.70
CA SER A 218 -5.36 24.87 -6.58
C SER A 218 -6.36 23.77 -6.15
N ALA A 219 -5.94 22.51 -6.19
CA ALA A 219 -6.73 21.35 -5.84
C ALA A 219 -6.31 20.78 -4.47
N PRO A 220 -7.22 20.18 -3.69
CA PRO A 220 -6.84 19.56 -2.44
C PRO A 220 -5.78 18.45 -2.65
N PRO A 221 -4.69 18.41 -1.86
CA PRO A 221 -3.64 17.39 -1.98
C PRO A 221 -4.19 15.95 -1.91
N PHE A 222 -5.24 15.72 -1.14
CA PHE A 222 -5.96 14.45 -1.06
C PHE A 222 -6.43 13.96 -2.45
N LEU A 223 -7.02 14.86 -3.28
CA LEU A 223 -7.53 14.46 -4.61
C LEU A 223 -6.41 14.07 -5.57
N ILE A 224 -5.31 14.81 -5.56
CA ILE A 224 -4.14 14.47 -6.38
C ILE A 224 -3.52 13.16 -5.90
N SER A 225 -3.52 12.91 -4.59
CA SER A 225 -3.02 11.65 -4.02
C SER A 225 -3.89 10.46 -4.41
N VAL A 226 -5.22 10.58 -4.33
CA VAL A 226 -6.16 9.52 -4.74
C VAL A 226 -6.00 9.14 -6.21
N THR A 227 -5.62 10.09 -7.06
CA THR A 227 -5.52 9.87 -8.52
C THR A 227 -4.09 9.60 -8.96
N VAL A 228 -3.20 10.59 -8.84
CA VAL A 228 -1.84 10.53 -9.41
C VAL A 228 -0.93 9.67 -8.56
N LEU A 229 -0.81 9.96 -7.26
CA LEU A 229 0.13 9.27 -6.38
C LEU A 229 -0.24 7.79 -6.23
N SER A 230 -1.53 7.47 -6.10
CA SER A 230 -2.00 6.09 -6.01
C SER A 230 -1.76 5.30 -7.30
N ALA A 231 -1.99 5.88 -8.46
CA ALA A 231 -1.72 5.21 -9.73
C ALA A 231 -0.23 4.91 -9.90
N MET A 232 0.63 5.85 -9.49
CA MET A 232 2.09 5.64 -9.54
C MET A 232 2.53 4.54 -8.56
N SER A 233 2.05 4.53 -7.32
CA SER A 233 2.44 3.52 -6.33
C SER A 233 1.91 2.13 -6.69
N SER A 234 0.70 2.03 -7.28
CA SER A 234 0.07 0.76 -7.65
C SER A 234 0.51 0.20 -9.02
N PHE A 235 1.26 0.97 -9.80
CA PHE A 235 1.71 0.51 -11.12
C PHE A 235 2.62 -0.73 -11.07
N PRO A 236 3.55 -0.87 -10.10
CA PRO A 236 4.30 -2.11 -9.89
C PRO A 236 3.38 -3.31 -9.64
N ASP A 237 2.36 -3.17 -8.79
CA ASP A 237 1.37 -4.23 -8.49
C ASP A 237 0.60 -4.65 -9.75
N LEU A 238 0.24 -3.69 -10.60
CA LEU A 238 -0.38 -3.96 -11.89
C LEU A 238 0.51 -4.85 -12.77
N LEU A 239 1.79 -4.53 -12.89
CA LEU A 239 2.73 -5.31 -13.69
C LEU A 239 2.94 -6.72 -13.14
N VAL A 240 3.02 -6.86 -11.80
CA VAL A 240 3.11 -8.16 -11.14
C VAL A 240 1.84 -8.96 -11.37
N GLY A 241 0.66 -8.35 -11.20
CA GLY A 241 -0.63 -9.00 -11.45
C GLY A 241 -0.77 -9.50 -12.89
N VAL A 242 -0.41 -8.68 -13.87
CA VAL A 242 -0.43 -9.07 -15.29
C VAL A 242 0.51 -10.24 -15.56
N LYS A 243 1.76 -10.20 -15.07
CA LYS A 243 2.72 -11.30 -15.21
C LYS A 243 2.23 -12.61 -14.59
N MET A 244 1.59 -12.54 -13.41
CA MET A 244 0.96 -13.70 -12.77
C MET A 244 -0.16 -14.25 -13.65
N GLY A 245 -0.99 -13.39 -14.22
CA GLY A 245 -2.06 -13.77 -15.13
C GLY A 245 -1.52 -14.48 -16.40
N GLU A 246 -0.51 -13.89 -17.04
CA GLU A 246 0.15 -14.47 -18.22
C GLU A 246 0.82 -15.81 -17.93
N ALA A 247 1.32 -16.00 -16.69
CA ALA A 247 1.86 -17.29 -16.23
C ALA A 247 0.77 -18.34 -15.91
N GLY A 248 -0.52 -18.00 -16.09
CA GLY A 248 -1.66 -18.86 -15.79
C GLY A 248 -2.08 -18.90 -14.33
N ASP A 249 -1.51 -18.05 -13.48
CA ASP A 249 -1.85 -17.95 -12.04
C ASP A 249 -2.69 -16.70 -11.73
N GLN A 250 -3.81 -16.57 -12.41
CA GLN A 250 -4.76 -15.48 -12.23
C GLN A 250 -5.33 -15.42 -10.81
N ARG A 251 -5.35 -16.57 -10.10
CA ARG A 251 -5.80 -16.64 -8.70
C ARG A 251 -4.84 -15.93 -7.77
N ALA A 252 -3.53 -16.15 -7.95
CA ALA A 252 -2.53 -15.44 -7.18
C ALA A 252 -2.59 -13.94 -7.43
N ALA A 253 -2.81 -13.52 -8.68
CA ALA A 253 -2.99 -12.10 -9.02
C ALA A 253 -4.15 -11.46 -8.26
N VAL A 254 -5.33 -12.11 -8.25
CA VAL A 254 -6.52 -11.60 -7.55
C VAL A 254 -6.36 -11.67 -6.03
N ALA A 255 -5.79 -12.77 -5.49
CA ALA A 255 -5.53 -12.90 -4.07
C ALA A 255 -4.54 -11.83 -3.57
N ASN A 256 -3.50 -11.52 -4.37
CA ASN A 256 -2.55 -10.44 -4.06
C ASN A 256 -3.24 -9.09 -3.94
N VAL A 257 -4.17 -8.76 -4.84
CA VAL A 257 -4.97 -7.52 -4.78
C VAL A 257 -5.71 -7.39 -3.45
N PHE A 258 -6.41 -8.44 -3.01
CA PHE A 258 -7.14 -8.40 -1.73
C PHE A 258 -6.18 -8.33 -0.54
N GLY A 259 -5.05 -9.05 -0.57
CA GLY A 259 -4.04 -9.03 0.48
C GLY A 259 -3.42 -7.65 0.65
N THR A 260 -2.96 -7.04 -0.45
CA THR A 260 -2.40 -5.68 -0.49
C THR A 260 -3.42 -4.65 0.03
N ASN A 261 -4.67 -4.71 -0.44
CA ASN A 261 -5.70 -3.79 0.01
C ASN A 261 -6.06 -3.98 1.49
N THR A 262 -6.09 -5.22 1.99
CA THR A 262 -6.28 -5.50 3.41
C THR A 262 -5.14 -4.87 4.23
N PHE A 263 -3.87 -5.08 3.81
CA PHE A 263 -2.72 -4.44 4.46
C PHE A 263 -2.85 -2.92 4.46
N ASN A 264 -3.17 -2.31 3.32
CA ASN A 264 -3.26 -0.86 3.19
C ASN A 264 -4.32 -0.25 4.12
N LEU A 265 -5.51 -0.87 4.20
CA LEU A 265 -6.63 -0.32 4.98
C LEU A 265 -6.56 -0.60 6.48
N VAL A 266 -6.05 -1.77 6.90
CA VAL A 266 -6.06 -2.15 8.33
C VAL A 266 -4.68 -2.33 8.95
N ALA A 267 -3.59 -2.05 8.20
CA ALA A 267 -2.24 -1.94 8.73
C ALA A 267 -1.61 -0.58 8.41
N ALA A 268 -1.38 -0.24 7.14
CA ALA A 268 -0.67 0.99 6.77
C ALA A 268 -1.43 2.26 7.18
N LEU A 269 -2.72 2.37 6.85
CA LEU A 269 -3.55 3.52 7.22
C LEU A 269 -3.63 3.72 8.75
N PRO A 270 -3.91 2.69 9.56
CA PRO A 270 -3.88 2.81 11.02
C PRO A 270 -2.53 3.23 11.59
N ILE A 271 -1.41 2.76 11.03
CA ILE A 271 -0.08 3.23 11.41
C ILE A 271 0.02 4.73 11.21
N GLY A 272 -0.47 5.27 10.08
CA GLY A 272 -0.56 6.71 9.84
C GLY A 272 -1.39 7.44 10.90
N VAL A 273 -2.56 6.91 11.27
CA VAL A 273 -3.41 7.48 12.34
C VAL A 273 -2.68 7.54 13.68
N ILE A 274 -1.97 6.46 14.04
CA ILE A 274 -1.22 6.39 15.30
C ILE A 274 -0.06 7.38 15.30
N LEU A 275 0.70 7.46 14.21
CA LEU A 275 1.84 8.38 14.06
C LEU A 275 1.38 9.85 14.07
N ALA A 276 0.21 10.15 13.53
CA ALA A 276 -0.39 11.48 13.57
C ALA A 276 -0.94 11.86 14.95
N GLY A 277 -0.96 10.95 15.93
CA GLY A 277 -1.58 11.18 17.23
C GLY A 277 -3.11 11.27 17.19
N GLY A 278 -3.72 10.73 16.15
CA GLY A 278 -5.13 10.82 15.80
C GLY A 278 -5.39 11.81 14.66
N VAL A 279 -6.52 11.67 13.97
CA VAL A 279 -6.86 12.48 12.80
C VAL A 279 -8.32 12.94 12.85
N SER A 280 -8.60 14.12 12.31
CA SER A 280 -9.95 14.65 12.15
C SER A 280 -10.30 14.70 10.66
N ILE A 281 -11.31 13.95 10.24
CA ILE A 281 -11.78 13.90 8.86
C ILE A 281 -13.06 14.71 8.74
N GLY A 282 -13.02 15.80 7.97
CA GLY A 282 -14.20 16.62 7.66
C GLY A 282 -14.93 16.11 6.43
N PHE A 283 -16.26 15.97 6.50
CA PHE A 283 -17.06 15.45 5.38
C PHE A 283 -17.56 16.55 4.42
N LEU A 284 -17.56 17.83 4.83
CA LEU A 284 -18.19 18.90 4.05
C LEU A 284 -17.39 20.22 3.97
N THR A 285 -16.21 20.33 4.57
CA THR A 285 -15.49 21.61 4.61
C THR A 285 -14.45 21.80 3.50
N SER A 286 -14.30 20.86 2.59
CA SER A 286 -13.28 20.90 1.53
C SER A 286 -13.83 21.04 0.11
N VAL A 287 -15.14 21.19 -0.07
CA VAL A 287 -15.72 21.60 -1.35
C VAL A 287 -16.08 23.07 -1.21
N PRO A 288 -15.33 24.02 -1.79
CA PRO A 288 -15.84 25.37 -1.95
C PRO A 288 -17.08 25.24 -2.83
N LEU A 289 -18.24 25.57 -2.28
CA LEU A 289 -19.44 25.83 -3.09
C LEU A 289 -19.05 27.00 -4.02
N LEU A 290 -18.90 26.68 -5.30
CA LEU A 290 -18.85 27.66 -6.38
C LEU A 290 -20.13 28.47 -6.39
#